data_3f4ab0bf8ff421a0a8921c4dec420b28
#
_entry.id   3f4ab0bf8ff421a0a8921c4dec420b28
#
_cell.length_a   1.000
_cell.length_b   1.000
_cell.length_c   1.000
_cell.angle_alpha   90.00
_cell.angle_beta   90.00
_cell.angle_gamma   90.00
#
_symmetry.space_group_name_H-M   'P 1'
#
loop_
_entity.id
_entity.type
_entity.pdbx_description
1 polymer ?
#
loop_
_entity_poly.entity_id
_entity_poly.type
_entity_poly.pdbx_seq_one_letter_code
_entity_poly.pdbx_strand_id
1 'polypeptide(L)'
;MKLNKSIVALTSLVAFAATPLFAGTGKTFTETVVIEEEESSWYNAALSTGYDSLYMFRGVNTLRTNGGYGNSLWWTDANFTWNISDNDTLTIGGWQAFGLSAASYREFDAYLNYVHSFGDLSVGLGYTFYYVYPPGGQDFANELNAKVAYNIDLGFMTLTPSATYFFNLGPDNDTGLANGVVNTASSYLDLRVNGSIPVIKDVLSVDPWAAFGLNFGYNLDGNLEQFDGANSLEFGVALPWKVNDIITVSGYVAYSYAFEDLYGITQPSTFWGGGKVAFAF
;
A
#
# COMPACT_ATOMS: atom_id res chain seq x y z
N MET A 1 -46.45 -27.87 15.19
CA MET A 1 -45.75 -26.59 15.39
C MET A 1 -44.28 -26.82 15.22
N LYS A 2 -43.74 -26.61 14.01
CA LYS A 2 -42.31 -26.85 13.68
C LYS A 2 -41.55 -25.54 13.85
N LEU A 3 -40.65 -25.48 14.82
CA LEU A 3 -39.70 -24.38 14.95
C LEU A 3 -38.60 -24.55 13.88
N ASN A 4 -38.59 -23.65 12.91
CA ASN A 4 -37.46 -23.45 12.03
C ASN A 4 -36.38 -22.70 12.81
N LYS A 5 -35.28 -23.40 13.09
CA LYS A 5 -34.03 -22.77 13.57
C LYS A 5 -33.32 -22.24 12.32
N SER A 6 -33.47 -20.98 12.02
CA SER A 6 -32.58 -20.29 11.10
C SER A 6 -31.24 -20.12 11.81
N ILE A 7 -30.25 -20.89 11.41
CA ILE A 7 -28.85 -20.66 11.75
C ILE A 7 -28.43 -19.50 10.86
N VAL A 8 -28.30 -18.31 11.43
CA VAL A 8 -27.63 -17.19 10.81
C VAL A 8 -26.15 -17.50 10.92
N ALA A 9 -25.57 -18.02 9.86
CA ALA A 9 -24.12 -18.06 9.71
C ALA A 9 -23.65 -16.64 9.38
N LEU A 10 -23.09 -15.97 10.36
CA LEU A 10 -22.40 -14.67 10.18
C LEU A 10 -21.06 -14.99 9.50
N THR A 11 -21.05 -15.07 8.20
CA THR A 11 -19.80 -15.04 7.40
C THR A 11 -19.47 -13.56 7.17
N SER A 12 -18.63 -13.01 8.03
CA SER A 12 -17.97 -11.74 7.76
C SER A 12 -16.98 -11.95 6.61
N LEU A 13 -17.45 -11.70 5.40
CA LEU A 13 -16.59 -11.59 4.23
C LEU A 13 -15.82 -10.28 4.38
N VAL A 14 -14.59 -10.35 4.91
CA VAL A 14 -13.65 -9.25 4.86
C VAL A 14 -13.18 -9.17 3.42
N ALA A 15 -13.88 -8.41 2.59
CA ALA A 15 -13.36 -8.01 1.30
C ALA A 15 -12.14 -7.13 1.58
N PHE A 16 -10.94 -7.72 1.48
CA PHE A 16 -9.74 -6.94 1.30
C PHE A 16 -9.93 -6.20 -0.02
N ALA A 17 -10.37 -4.93 0.03
CA ALA A 17 -10.09 -4.06 -1.06
C ALA A 17 -8.58 -4.15 -1.26
N ALA A 18 -8.17 -4.78 -2.34
CA ALA A 18 -6.77 -4.88 -2.70
C ALA A 18 -6.32 -3.47 -3.04
N THR A 19 -5.99 -2.70 -2.01
CA THR A 19 -5.19 -1.51 -2.23
C THR A 19 -3.91 -1.98 -2.89
N PRO A 20 -3.43 -1.30 -3.94
CA PRO A 20 -2.15 -1.65 -4.54
C PRO A 20 -1.13 -1.76 -3.43
N LEU A 21 -0.66 -2.96 -3.20
CA LEU A 21 0.26 -3.29 -2.12
C LEU A 21 1.60 -2.58 -2.27
N PHE A 22 1.83 -1.79 -3.36
CA PHE A 22 3.18 -1.68 -3.86
C PHE A 22 3.66 -0.32 -4.33
N ALA A 23 2.85 0.62 -4.62
CA ALA A 23 3.34 1.90 -5.05
C ALA A 23 3.26 2.91 -3.90
N GLY A 24 4.37 3.14 -3.26
CA GLY A 24 4.54 4.13 -2.19
C GLY A 24 3.99 3.70 -0.83
N THR A 25 4.70 3.98 0.23
CA THR A 25 4.26 3.75 1.62
C THR A 25 3.03 4.58 2.00
N GLY A 26 2.71 5.63 1.25
CA GLY A 26 1.50 6.44 1.39
C GLY A 26 0.19 5.74 1.03
N LYS A 27 0.26 4.53 0.46
CA LYS A 27 -0.92 3.82 -0.04
C LYS A 27 -1.42 2.68 0.83
N THR A 28 -0.77 2.40 1.92
CA THR A 28 -1.13 1.27 2.77
C THR A 28 -2.22 1.59 3.79
N PHE A 29 -3.18 2.42 3.42
CA PHE A 29 -4.43 2.47 4.17
C PHE A 29 -5.31 1.34 3.67
N THR A 30 -5.30 0.24 4.40
CA THR A 30 -6.30 -0.81 4.23
C THR A 30 -7.61 -0.26 4.77
N GLU A 31 -8.38 0.42 3.94
CA GLU A 31 -9.78 0.63 4.28
C GLU A 31 -10.43 -0.74 4.30
N THR A 32 -10.81 -1.19 5.49
CA THR A 32 -11.75 -2.28 5.61
C THR A 32 -13.11 -1.69 5.25
N VAL A 33 -13.45 -1.69 3.97
CA VAL A 33 -14.82 -1.40 3.55
C VAL A 33 -15.65 -2.59 4.01
N VAL A 34 -16.38 -2.43 5.11
CA VAL A 34 -17.41 -3.39 5.51
C VAL A 34 -18.56 -3.18 4.52
N ILE A 35 -18.63 -4.01 3.50
CA ILE A 35 -19.78 -4.06 2.61
C ILE A 35 -20.84 -4.88 3.36
N GLU A 36 -21.99 -4.27 3.69
CA GLU A 36 -23.19 -5.03 4.07
C GLU A 36 -23.52 -6.03 2.95
N GLU A 37 -23.98 -7.24 3.35
CA GLU A 37 -24.41 -8.32 2.44
C GLU A 37 -25.45 -7.84 1.40
N GLU A 38 -24.99 -7.24 0.32
CA GLU A 38 -25.67 -7.37 -0.97
C GLU A 38 -25.13 -8.63 -1.65
N GLU A 39 -25.97 -9.31 -2.47
CA GLU A 39 -25.66 -10.55 -3.20
C GLU A 39 -24.22 -10.54 -3.69
N SER A 40 -23.41 -11.53 -3.29
CA SER A 40 -21.97 -11.55 -3.50
C SER A 40 -21.63 -11.26 -4.98
N SER A 41 -21.26 -10.02 -5.24
CA SER A 41 -20.80 -9.62 -6.56
C SER A 41 -19.61 -10.49 -6.93
N TRP A 42 -19.62 -11.09 -8.13
CA TRP A 42 -18.49 -11.87 -8.63
C TRP A 42 -17.27 -10.98 -8.89
N TYR A 43 -17.43 -9.65 -8.78
CA TYR A 43 -16.34 -8.68 -8.91
C TYR A 43 -16.57 -7.44 -8.05
N ASN A 44 -15.49 -6.71 -7.84
CA ASN A 44 -15.47 -5.35 -7.31
C ASN A 44 -14.57 -4.49 -8.19
N ALA A 45 -14.92 -3.23 -8.39
CA ALA A 45 -14.08 -2.26 -9.07
C ALA A 45 -13.87 -1.04 -8.18
N ALA A 46 -12.66 -0.49 -8.15
CA ALA A 46 -12.35 0.69 -7.37
C ALA A 46 -11.54 1.70 -8.17
N LEU A 47 -11.79 2.97 -7.90
CA LEU A 47 -11.02 4.10 -8.39
C LEU A 47 -10.68 4.99 -7.20
N SER A 48 -9.44 5.37 -7.05
CA SER A 48 -9.05 6.36 -6.05
C SER A 48 -8.10 7.39 -6.62
N THR A 49 -8.11 8.60 -6.07
CA THR A 49 -7.17 9.65 -6.41
C THR A 49 -6.80 10.42 -5.16
N GLY A 50 -5.57 10.88 -5.07
CA GLY A 50 -5.08 11.53 -3.87
C GLY A 50 -3.88 12.43 -4.08
N TYR A 51 -3.55 13.10 -2.99
CA TYR A 51 -2.41 13.98 -2.86
C TYR A 51 -1.58 13.57 -1.66
N ASP A 52 -0.26 13.50 -1.83
CA ASP A 52 0.71 13.28 -0.77
C ASP A 52 1.70 14.45 -0.72
N SER A 53 1.98 14.95 0.47
CA SER A 53 2.95 16.03 0.69
C SER A 53 4.40 15.58 0.48
N LEU A 54 4.66 14.27 0.63
CA LEU A 54 5.90 13.59 0.29
C LEU A 54 5.57 12.26 -0.38
N TYR A 55 6.34 11.86 -1.39
CA TYR A 55 6.28 10.53 -1.94
C TYR A 55 7.24 9.60 -1.18
N MET A 56 6.73 8.99 -0.11
CA MET A 56 7.48 8.03 0.69
C MET A 56 7.29 6.62 0.14
N PHE A 57 8.35 6.00 -0.34
CA PHE A 57 8.36 4.62 -0.80
C PHE A 57 9.40 3.83 -0.01
N ARG A 58 8.94 2.89 0.84
CA ARG A 58 9.79 2.06 1.70
C ARG A 58 10.82 2.87 2.50
N GLY A 59 10.34 3.92 3.14
CA GLY A 59 11.17 4.83 3.95
C GLY A 59 11.96 5.86 3.15
N VAL A 60 11.94 5.80 1.82
CA VAL A 60 12.68 6.72 0.94
C VAL A 60 11.74 7.79 0.38
N ASN A 61 12.12 9.06 0.49
CA ASN A 61 11.46 10.13 -0.25
C ASN A 61 11.91 10.11 -1.72
N THR A 62 11.15 9.40 -2.54
CA THR A 62 11.50 9.10 -3.93
C THR A 62 11.68 10.36 -4.78
N LEU A 63 10.88 11.40 -4.59
CA LEU A 63 11.00 12.64 -5.38
C LEU A 63 12.26 13.43 -5.02
N ARG A 64 12.74 13.34 -3.79
CA ARG A 64 13.99 13.97 -3.38
C ARG A 64 15.21 13.27 -3.98
N THR A 65 15.23 11.95 -3.94
CA THR A 65 16.34 11.13 -4.46
C THR A 65 16.45 11.25 -5.97
N ASN A 66 15.34 11.44 -6.67
CA ASN A 66 15.28 11.61 -8.13
C ASN A 66 15.62 13.04 -8.61
N GLY A 67 16.32 13.85 -7.79
CA GLY A 67 16.77 15.18 -8.16
C GLY A 67 15.63 16.23 -8.29
N GLY A 68 14.44 15.90 -7.84
CA GLY A 68 13.30 16.81 -7.80
C GLY A 68 13.45 17.86 -6.71
N TYR A 69 13.12 19.12 -7.03
CA TYR A 69 13.06 20.21 -6.05
C TYR A 69 11.77 20.21 -5.23
N GLY A 70 10.88 19.23 -5.44
CA GLY A 70 9.60 19.11 -4.77
C GLY A 70 9.36 17.71 -4.26
N ASN A 71 8.51 17.64 -3.26
CA ASN A 71 8.27 16.40 -2.51
C ASN A 71 6.84 15.87 -2.68
N SER A 72 5.95 16.67 -3.25
CA SER A 72 4.52 16.35 -3.30
C SER A 72 4.12 15.65 -4.60
N LEU A 73 3.15 14.78 -4.46
CA LEU A 73 2.67 13.88 -5.48
C LEU A 73 1.15 13.97 -5.61
N TRP A 74 0.66 13.97 -6.85
CA TRP A 74 -0.72 13.62 -7.15
C TRP A 74 -0.76 12.24 -7.78
N TRP A 75 -1.69 11.39 -7.37
CA TRP A 75 -1.80 10.04 -7.87
C TRP A 75 -3.25 9.61 -8.12
N THR A 76 -3.41 8.58 -8.95
CA THR A 76 -4.67 7.91 -9.23
C THR A 76 -4.41 6.40 -9.32
N ASP A 77 -5.30 5.62 -8.73
CA ASP A 77 -5.32 4.16 -8.77
C ASP A 77 -6.66 3.67 -9.29
N ALA A 78 -6.63 2.68 -10.16
CA ALA A 78 -7.82 1.98 -10.65
C ALA A 78 -7.57 0.48 -10.60
N ASN A 79 -8.51 -0.28 -10.06
CA ASN A 79 -8.39 -1.72 -9.99
C ASN A 79 -9.73 -2.44 -10.19
N PHE A 80 -9.59 -3.72 -10.52
CA PHE A 80 -10.68 -4.65 -10.68
C PHE A 80 -10.31 -5.96 -9.96
N THR A 81 -11.20 -6.42 -9.09
CA THR A 81 -11.02 -7.62 -8.30
C THR A 81 -12.09 -8.65 -8.67
N TRP A 82 -11.69 -9.85 -9.07
CA TRP A 82 -12.56 -11.00 -9.21
C TRP A 82 -12.62 -11.78 -7.91
N ASN A 83 -13.81 -12.07 -7.45
CA ASN A 83 -14.09 -13.03 -6.39
C ASN A 83 -14.19 -14.41 -7.05
N ILE A 84 -13.06 -15.12 -7.13
CA ILE A 84 -12.95 -16.44 -7.80
C ILE A 84 -13.72 -17.50 -7.01
N SER A 85 -13.67 -17.39 -5.69
CA SER A 85 -14.43 -18.19 -4.73
C SER A 85 -14.68 -17.35 -3.47
N ASP A 86 -15.36 -17.91 -2.47
CA ASP A 86 -15.57 -17.26 -1.16
C ASP A 86 -14.23 -16.95 -0.44
N ASN A 87 -13.17 -17.64 -0.82
CA ASN A 87 -11.86 -17.50 -0.18
C ASN A 87 -10.77 -16.94 -1.11
N ASP A 88 -11.04 -16.83 -2.42
CA ASP A 88 -10.02 -16.51 -3.42
C ASP A 88 -10.38 -15.26 -4.19
N THR A 89 -9.45 -14.32 -4.21
CA THR A 89 -9.59 -13.09 -5.01
C THR A 89 -8.39 -12.89 -5.93
N LEU A 90 -8.65 -12.33 -7.10
CA LEU A 90 -7.63 -11.91 -8.06
C LEU A 90 -7.85 -10.47 -8.43
N THR A 91 -6.90 -9.60 -8.14
CA THR A 91 -6.96 -8.17 -8.46
C THR A 91 -5.95 -7.84 -9.54
N ILE A 92 -6.41 -7.11 -10.55
CA ILE A 92 -5.56 -6.42 -11.53
C ILE A 92 -5.78 -4.92 -11.39
N GLY A 93 -4.73 -4.13 -11.48
CA GLY A 93 -4.86 -2.69 -11.38
C GLY A 93 -3.70 -1.93 -11.98
N GLY A 94 -3.87 -0.62 -11.97
CA GLY A 94 -2.84 0.33 -12.39
C GLY A 94 -2.88 1.58 -11.52
N TRP A 95 -1.70 2.04 -11.18
CA TRP A 95 -1.49 3.29 -10.48
C TRP A 95 -0.65 4.23 -11.32
N GLN A 96 -0.98 5.50 -11.30
CA GLN A 96 -0.17 6.54 -11.91
C GLN A 96 0.03 7.71 -10.97
N ALA A 97 1.18 8.37 -11.10
CA ALA A 97 1.52 9.53 -10.30
C ALA A 97 2.28 10.61 -11.07
N PHE A 98 2.14 11.82 -10.55
CA PHE A 98 2.78 13.02 -11.07
C PHE A 98 3.37 13.81 -9.91
N GLY A 99 4.66 14.13 -9.99
CA GLY A 99 5.29 15.07 -9.07
C GLY A 99 4.77 16.48 -9.30
N LEU A 100 4.16 17.12 -8.31
CA LEU A 100 3.57 18.45 -8.45
C LEU A 100 4.63 19.56 -8.47
N SER A 101 5.71 19.38 -7.76
CA SER A 101 6.82 20.32 -7.71
C SER A 101 8.07 19.80 -8.43
N ALA A 102 8.10 18.52 -8.77
CA ALA A 102 9.05 17.91 -9.70
C ALA A 102 8.35 17.68 -11.05
N ALA A 103 8.18 18.70 -11.84
CA ALA A 103 7.32 18.74 -13.04
C ALA A 103 7.62 17.65 -14.10
N SER A 104 8.75 16.97 -13.99
CA SER A 104 9.15 15.89 -14.89
C SER A 104 8.93 14.48 -14.33
N TYR A 105 8.62 14.33 -13.04
CA TYR A 105 8.38 13.01 -12.46
C TYR A 105 7.01 12.49 -12.87
N ARG A 106 7.01 11.30 -13.43
CA ARG A 106 5.80 10.51 -13.73
C ARG A 106 6.11 9.05 -13.46
N GLU A 107 5.13 8.35 -12.93
CA GLU A 107 5.21 6.92 -12.67
C GLU A 107 3.90 6.26 -13.09
N PHE A 108 4.02 5.07 -13.63
CA PHE A 108 2.90 4.18 -13.90
C PHE A 108 3.26 2.77 -13.43
N ASP A 109 2.42 2.21 -12.59
CA ASP A 109 2.57 0.84 -12.12
C ASP A 109 1.40 0.00 -12.59
N ALA A 110 1.68 -1.19 -13.09
CA ALA A 110 0.69 -2.22 -13.34
C ALA A 110 0.90 -3.36 -12.38
N TYR A 111 -0.17 -3.87 -11.78
CA TYR A 111 -0.05 -4.91 -10.78
C TYR A 111 -1.11 -6.00 -10.90
N LEU A 112 -0.74 -7.19 -10.41
CA LEU A 112 -1.59 -8.37 -10.29
C LEU A 112 -1.40 -8.95 -8.90
N ASN A 113 -2.50 -9.20 -8.16
CA ASN A 113 -2.46 -9.76 -6.82
C ASN A 113 -3.48 -10.88 -6.68
N TYR A 114 -3.05 -12.02 -6.16
CA TYR A 114 -3.89 -13.12 -5.74
C TYR A 114 -3.87 -13.22 -4.22
N VAL A 115 -5.04 -13.42 -3.60
CA VAL A 115 -5.17 -13.62 -2.16
C VAL A 115 -6.06 -14.82 -1.89
N HIS A 116 -5.63 -15.70 -0.98
CA HIS A 116 -6.42 -16.77 -0.41
C HIS A 116 -6.64 -16.52 1.09
N SER A 117 -7.89 -16.69 1.56
CA SER A 117 -8.29 -16.48 2.94
C SER A 117 -8.60 -17.80 3.65
N PHE A 118 -8.01 -18.00 4.81
CA PHE A 118 -8.26 -19.11 5.73
C PHE A 118 -8.96 -18.57 6.98
N GLY A 119 -10.19 -18.10 6.86
CA GLY A 119 -10.86 -17.34 7.90
C GLY A 119 -10.16 -16.00 8.14
N ASP A 120 -9.67 -15.76 9.36
CA ASP A 120 -8.97 -14.51 9.70
C ASP A 120 -7.54 -14.41 9.15
N LEU A 121 -6.95 -15.52 8.72
CA LEU A 121 -5.64 -15.55 8.08
C LEU A 121 -5.78 -15.36 6.57
N SER A 122 -4.98 -14.49 5.98
CA SER A 122 -4.86 -14.35 4.53
C SER A 122 -3.42 -14.49 4.07
N VAL A 123 -3.25 -15.09 2.88
CA VAL A 123 -1.95 -15.25 2.21
C VAL A 123 -2.10 -14.72 0.79
N GLY A 124 -1.19 -13.87 0.36
CA GLY A 124 -1.21 -13.25 -0.96
C GLY A 124 0.10 -13.39 -1.71
N LEU A 125 -0.01 -13.44 -3.03
CA LEU A 125 1.10 -13.34 -3.97
C LEU A 125 0.81 -12.22 -4.95
N GLY A 126 1.82 -11.43 -5.29
CA GLY A 126 1.65 -10.33 -6.21
C GLY A 126 2.84 -10.12 -7.12
N TYR A 127 2.57 -9.42 -8.19
CA TYR A 127 3.55 -8.94 -9.15
C TYR A 127 3.25 -7.48 -9.46
N THR A 128 4.30 -6.65 -9.54
CA THR A 128 4.19 -5.25 -9.93
C THR A 128 5.25 -4.93 -10.97
N PHE A 129 4.82 -4.29 -12.03
CA PHE A 129 5.67 -3.64 -13.03
C PHE A 129 5.64 -2.14 -12.77
N TYR A 130 6.80 -1.53 -12.56
CA TYR A 130 7.00 -0.11 -12.36
C TYR A 130 7.56 0.51 -13.63
N TYR A 131 7.02 1.65 -14.03
CA TYR A 131 7.51 2.44 -15.14
C TYR A 131 7.64 3.91 -14.72
N VAL A 132 8.88 4.34 -14.55
CA VAL A 132 9.21 5.65 -13.98
C VAL A 132 9.85 6.52 -15.04
N TYR A 133 9.41 7.77 -15.10
CA TYR A 133 10.00 8.81 -15.94
C TYR A 133 10.74 9.84 -15.04
N PRO A 134 11.99 9.59 -14.65
CA PRO A 134 12.77 10.57 -13.92
C PRO A 134 13.28 11.67 -14.87
N PRO A 135 13.70 12.83 -14.34
CA PRO A 135 14.47 13.80 -15.12
C PRO A 135 15.72 13.13 -15.68
N GLY A 136 15.78 12.94 -17.00
CA GLY A 136 16.94 12.39 -17.67
C GLY A 136 16.83 10.99 -18.26
N GLY A 137 15.70 10.29 -18.12
CA GLY A 137 15.53 8.97 -18.74
C GLY A 137 14.24 8.26 -18.37
N GLN A 138 14.01 7.13 -19.01
CA GLN A 138 12.96 6.17 -18.67
C GLN A 138 13.59 5.04 -17.87
N ASP A 139 12.86 4.56 -16.86
CA ASP A 139 13.31 3.44 -16.07
C ASP A 139 12.14 2.50 -15.74
N PHE A 140 12.41 1.21 -15.61
CA PHE A 140 11.40 0.24 -15.25
C PHE A 140 11.96 -0.82 -14.31
N ALA A 141 11.12 -1.36 -13.47
CA ALA A 141 11.45 -2.43 -12.55
C ALA A 141 10.31 -3.45 -12.47
N ASN A 142 10.67 -4.65 -12.07
CA ASN A 142 9.74 -5.75 -11.86
C ASN A 142 9.90 -6.27 -10.45
N GLU A 143 8.79 -6.55 -9.78
CA GLU A 143 8.80 -7.02 -8.40
C GLU A 143 7.79 -8.12 -8.17
N LEU A 144 8.21 -9.17 -7.48
CA LEU A 144 7.33 -10.16 -6.88
C LEU A 144 7.16 -9.86 -5.40
N ASN A 145 6.03 -10.26 -4.84
CA ASN A 145 5.82 -10.16 -3.41
C ASN A 145 5.00 -11.33 -2.87
N ALA A 146 5.21 -11.60 -1.59
CA ALA A 146 4.42 -12.54 -0.82
C ALA A 146 3.99 -11.87 0.49
N LYS A 147 2.70 -11.97 0.82
CA LYS A 147 2.12 -11.37 2.02
C LYS A 147 1.43 -12.41 2.86
N VAL A 148 1.53 -12.25 4.16
CA VAL A 148 0.67 -12.89 5.16
C VAL A 148 0.07 -11.81 6.05
N ALA A 149 -1.23 -11.93 6.38
CA ALA A 149 -1.92 -11.02 7.29
C ALA A 149 -2.93 -11.80 8.13
N TYR A 150 -3.20 -11.30 9.33
CA TYR A 150 -4.14 -11.91 10.25
C TYR A 150 -5.07 -10.85 10.85
N ASN A 151 -6.38 -11.05 10.80
CA ASN A 151 -7.34 -10.12 11.40
C ASN A 151 -7.65 -10.52 12.84
N ILE A 152 -7.57 -9.56 13.74
CA ILE A 152 -7.85 -9.71 15.18
C ILE A 152 -8.98 -8.74 15.53
N ASP A 153 -10.17 -9.27 15.76
CA ASP A 153 -11.28 -8.47 16.28
C ASP A 153 -11.20 -8.38 17.80
N LEU A 154 -11.02 -7.15 18.32
CA LEU A 154 -11.01 -6.85 19.75
C LEU A 154 -12.35 -6.30 20.24
N GLY A 155 -13.38 -6.27 19.39
CA GLY A 155 -14.70 -5.76 19.66
C GLY A 155 -14.83 -4.23 19.57
N PHE A 156 -13.87 -3.46 20.08
CA PHE A 156 -13.82 -2.00 19.97
C PHE A 156 -12.91 -1.50 18.83
N MET A 157 -12.04 -2.37 18.34
CA MET A 157 -11.16 -2.12 17.20
C MET A 157 -10.79 -3.43 16.51
N THR A 158 -10.44 -3.35 15.25
CA THR A 158 -9.78 -4.44 14.51
C THR A 158 -8.29 -4.14 14.40
N LEU A 159 -7.44 -5.15 14.61
CA LEU A 159 -6.00 -5.10 14.34
C LEU A 159 -5.65 -6.09 13.23
N THR A 160 -4.81 -5.65 12.30
CA THR A 160 -4.34 -6.50 11.19
C THR A 160 -2.81 -6.44 11.11
N PRO A 161 -2.09 -7.27 11.91
CA PRO A 161 -0.68 -7.49 11.68
C PRO A 161 -0.45 -8.18 10.34
N SER A 162 0.61 -7.79 9.65
CA SER A 162 1.01 -8.37 8.36
C SER A 162 2.51 -8.35 8.18
N ALA A 163 3.00 -9.26 7.34
CA ALA A 163 4.36 -9.27 6.82
C ALA A 163 4.29 -9.39 5.31
N THR A 164 5.01 -8.52 4.61
CA THR A 164 5.11 -8.56 3.15
C THR A 164 6.58 -8.59 2.75
N TYR A 165 6.97 -9.65 2.06
CA TYR A 165 8.29 -9.78 1.49
C TYR A 165 8.25 -9.41 0.02
N PHE A 166 9.09 -8.47 -0.37
CA PHE A 166 9.23 -7.97 -1.73
C PHE A 166 10.56 -8.43 -2.31
N PHE A 167 10.52 -8.95 -3.52
CA PHE A 167 11.67 -9.40 -4.26
C PHE A 167 11.76 -8.63 -5.58
N ASN A 168 12.74 -7.76 -5.70
CA ASN A 168 13.02 -7.01 -6.92
C ASN A 168 13.75 -7.92 -7.91
N LEU A 169 13.16 -8.10 -9.10
CA LEU A 169 13.74 -8.90 -10.17
C LEU A 169 14.81 -8.13 -10.97
N GLY A 170 15.00 -6.85 -10.65
CA GLY A 170 15.90 -5.95 -11.38
C GLY A 170 15.24 -5.38 -12.66
N PRO A 171 15.86 -4.37 -13.26
CA PRO A 171 15.49 -3.90 -14.58
C PRO A 171 16.00 -4.89 -15.65
N ASP A 172 15.32 -4.97 -16.78
CA ASP A 172 15.79 -5.74 -17.94
C ASP A 172 17.05 -5.16 -18.59
N ASN A 173 17.47 -3.96 -18.22
CA ASN A 173 18.64 -3.28 -18.73
C ASN A 173 19.60 -2.95 -17.56
N ASP A 174 20.91 -3.07 -17.79
CA ASP A 174 22.01 -2.74 -16.86
C ASP A 174 22.10 -1.24 -16.46
N THR A 175 21.12 -0.44 -16.83
CA THR A 175 21.03 0.96 -16.41
C THR A 175 20.24 1.00 -15.11
N GLY A 176 20.96 1.08 -14.01
CA GLY A 176 20.36 1.25 -12.69
C GLY A 176 19.32 2.34 -12.68
N LEU A 177 18.24 2.10 -11.94
CA LEU A 177 17.34 3.19 -11.58
C LEU A 177 18.22 4.33 -11.09
N ALA A 178 18.36 5.34 -11.97
CA ALA A 178 19.30 6.43 -11.76
C ALA A 178 18.86 7.19 -10.53
N ASN A 179 19.11 6.72 -9.35
CA ASN A 179 18.99 7.45 -8.09
C ASN A 179 18.46 6.59 -6.91
N GLY A 180 19.07 5.42 -6.70
CA GLY A 180 18.98 4.81 -5.38
C GLY A 180 18.12 3.56 -5.26
N VAL A 181 17.61 2.99 -6.34
CA VAL A 181 17.08 1.63 -6.35
C VAL A 181 18.04 0.72 -7.13
N VAL A 182 18.42 -0.37 -6.53
CA VAL A 182 19.52 -1.19 -6.99
C VAL A 182 19.12 -2.17 -8.07
N ASN A 183 20.03 -2.38 -8.98
CA ASN A 183 19.97 -3.19 -10.17
C ASN A 183 20.03 -4.69 -10.01
N THR A 184 20.11 -5.22 -8.84
CA THR A 184 20.32 -6.65 -8.65
C THR A 184 19.18 -7.22 -7.84
N ALA A 185 19.00 -8.53 -7.94
CA ALA A 185 18.06 -9.26 -7.10
C ALA A 185 18.21 -8.83 -5.63
N SER A 186 17.32 -7.99 -5.18
CA SER A 186 17.30 -7.37 -3.86
C SER A 186 15.95 -7.57 -3.24
N SER A 187 15.85 -7.42 -1.94
CA SER A 187 14.57 -7.67 -1.27
C SER A 187 14.32 -6.72 -0.11
N TYR A 188 13.06 -6.65 0.27
CA TYR A 188 12.59 -5.81 1.36
C TYR A 188 11.50 -6.54 2.15
N LEU A 189 11.52 -6.45 3.46
CA LEU A 189 10.48 -6.98 4.32
C LEU A 189 9.78 -5.82 5.04
N ASP A 190 8.47 -5.69 4.82
CA ASP A 190 7.59 -4.78 5.55
C ASP A 190 6.82 -5.55 6.63
N LEU A 191 7.06 -5.23 7.89
CA LEU A 191 6.31 -5.72 9.03
C LEU A 191 5.37 -4.60 9.48
N ARG A 192 4.06 -4.84 9.38
CA ARG A 192 3.05 -3.80 9.57
C ARG A 192 1.95 -4.24 10.52
N VAL A 193 1.42 -3.29 11.26
CA VAL A 193 0.16 -3.44 12.00
C VAL A 193 -0.75 -2.29 11.62
N ASN A 194 -1.92 -2.60 11.10
CA ASN A 194 -3.00 -1.64 10.88
C ASN A 194 -4.05 -1.82 11.98
N GLY A 195 -4.62 -0.71 12.43
CA GLY A 195 -5.76 -0.69 13.33
C GLY A 195 -6.94 0.00 12.67
N SER A 196 -8.16 -0.35 13.07
CA SER A 196 -9.37 0.40 12.72
C SER A 196 -10.27 0.52 13.94
N ILE A 197 -10.58 1.74 14.32
CA ILE A 197 -11.41 2.09 15.47
C ILE A 197 -12.65 2.80 14.93
N PRO A 198 -13.83 2.16 14.90
CA PRO A 198 -15.05 2.81 14.45
C PRO A 198 -15.45 3.90 15.45
N VAL A 199 -15.51 5.15 14.99
CA VAL A 199 -16.00 6.31 15.76
C VAL A 199 -17.50 6.49 15.56
N ILE A 200 -17.93 6.39 14.31
CA ILE A 200 -19.34 6.33 13.92
C ILE A 200 -19.46 5.09 13.05
N LYS A 201 -20.23 4.11 13.54
CA LYS A 201 -20.37 2.83 12.86
C LYS A 201 -20.69 3.03 11.37
N ASP A 202 -19.95 2.36 10.50
CA ASP A 202 -20.10 2.35 9.03
C ASP A 202 -19.96 3.73 8.35
N VAL A 203 -19.50 4.77 9.08
CA VAL A 203 -19.37 6.13 8.56
C VAL A 203 -17.98 6.72 8.77
N LEU A 204 -17.42 6.60 9.96
CA LEU A 204 -16.15 7.25 10.31
C LEU A 204 -15.31 6.34 11.21
N SER A 205 -14.07 6.13 10.86
CA SER A 205 -13.09 5.46 11.71
C SER A 205 -11.84 6.30 11.96
N VAL A 206 -11.08 5.88 12.94
CA VAL A 206 -9.69 6.31 13.17
C VAL A 206 -8.82 5.09 12.93
N ASP A 207 -7.97 5.16 11.91
CA ASP A 207 -7.18 4.03 11.45
C ASP A 207 -5.68 4.29 11.71
N PRO A 208 -5.16 3.95 12.92
CA PRO A 208 -3.74 4.02 13.21
C PRO A 208 -2.97 2.89 12.52
N TRP A 209 -1.72 3.14 12.20
CA TRP A 209 -0.84 2.12 11.65
C TRP A 209 0.62 2.33 12.08
N ALA A 210 1.38 1.24 12.11
CA ALA A 210 2.82 1.24 12.28
C ALA A 210 3.46 0.22 11.33
N ALA A 211 4.64 0.53 10.80
CA ALA A 211 5.39 -0.36 9.94
C ALA A 211 6.88 -0.29 10.23
N PHE A 212 7.55 -1.44 10.20
CA PHE A 212 8.99 -1.57 10.33
C PHE A 212 9.56 -2.24 9.08
N GLY A 213 10.46 -1.53 8.41
CA GLY A 213 11.10 -1.98 7.20
C GLY A 213 12.48 -2.62 7.45
N LEU A 214 12.71 -3.77 6.85
CA LEU A 214 14.01 -4.42 6.78
C LEU A 214 14.49 -4.45 5.33
N ASN A 215 15.69 -3.92 5.12
CA ASN A 215 16.36 -3.84 3.84
C ASN A 215 17.30 -5.02 3.65
N PHE A 216 17.32 -5.60 2.45
CA PHE A 216 18.26 -6.62 2.00
C PHE A 216 18.75 -6.21 0.61
N GLY A 217 19.56 -5.15 0.60
CA GLY A 217 20.11 -4.55 -0.62
C GLY A 217 19.08 -3.81 -1.48
N TYR A 218 17.84 -3.62 -1.04
CA TYR A 218 16.78 -2.96 -1.82
C TYR A 218 17.00 -1.45 -1.93
N ASN A 219 17.23 -0.79 -0.81
CA ASN A 219 17.62 0.61 -0.74
C ASN A 219 19.13 0.74 -0.58
N LEU A 220 19.68 1.88 -1.01
CA LEU A 220 21.08 2.22 -0.84
C LEU A 220 21.31 3.01 0.45
N ASP A 221 22.51 2.95 1.00
CA ASP A 221 22.97 3.78 2.10
C ASP A 221 23.35 5.22 1.65
N GLY A 222 23.84 6.04 2.57
CA GLY A 222 24.29 7.40 2.31
C GLY A 222 25.48 7.51 1.35
N ASN A 223 26.20 6.42 1.08
CA ASN A 223 27.32 6.35 0.14
C ASN A 223 26.91 5.77 -1.22
N LEU A 224 25.63 5.50 -1.42
CA LEU A 224 25.06 4.82 -2.59
C LEU A 224 25.50 3.35 -2.69
N GLU A 225 25.75 2.71 -1.55
CA GLU A 225 26.07 1.29 -1.46
C GLU A 225 24.87 0.48 -0.94
N GLN A 226 24.78 -0.77 -1.37
CA GLN A 226 23.77 -1.69 -0.82
C GLN A 226 24.02 -1.95 0.66
N PHE A 227 22.96 -1.98 1.45
CA PHE A 227 23.06 -2.36 2.86
C PHE A 227 21.98 -3.37 3.24
N ASP A 228 22.25 -4.13 4.29
CA ASP A 228 21.30 -5.02 4.93
C ASP A 228 21.02 -4.54 6.35
N GLY A 229 19.75 -4.51 6.75
CA GLY A 229 19.40 -4.14 8.11
C GLY A 229 18.10 -3.37 8.27
N ALA A 230 17.97 -2.70 9.41
CA ALA A 230 16.81 -1.86 9.69
C ALA A 230 16.77 -0.66 8.75
N ASN A 231 15.67 -0.49 8.04
CA ASN A 231 15.50 0.55 7.04
C ASN A 231 14.77 1.77 7.63
N SER A 232 13.52 1.57 8.03
CA SER A 232 12.67 2.64 8.54
C SER A 232 11.66 2.13 9.56
N LEU A 233 11.23 3.03 10.44
CA LEU A 233 10.06 2.84 11.28
C LEU A 233 9.05 3.94 10.95
N GLU A 234 7.86 3.54 10.53
CA GLU A 234 6.80 4.45 10.15
C GLU A 234 5.58 4.26 11.05
N PHE A 235 4.89 5.34 11.33
CA PHE A 235 3.59 5.31 11.99
C PHE A 235 2.74 6.49 11.55
N GLY A 236 1.45 6.27 11.54
CA GLY A 236 0.50 7.28 11.12
C GLY A 236 -0.91 6.99 11.59
N VAL A 237 -1.78 7.88 11.21
CA VAL A 237 -3.22 7.76 11.45
C VAL A 237 -3.97 8.33 10.25
N ALA A 238 -4.99 7.60 9.81
CA ALA A 238 -5.95 8.05 8.81
C ALA A 238 -7.34 8.24 9.42
N LEU A 239 -8.15 9.05 8.76
CA LEU A 239 -9.53 9.35 9.11
C LEU A 239 -10.41 9.12 7.88
N PRO A 240 -10.73 7.86 7.54
CA PRO A 240 -11.68 7.58 6.47
C PRO A 240 -13.10 7.94 6.88
N TRP A 241 -13.77 8.70 6.01
CA TRP A 241 -15.15 9.10 6.14
C TRP A 241 -15.94 8.59 4.93
N LYS A 242 -16.81 7.63 5.15
CA LYS A 242 -17.75 7.11 4.16
C LYS A 242 -18.88 8.14 3.96
N VAL A 243 -18.82 8.87 2.85
CA VAL A 243 -19.80 9.90 2.50
C VAL A 243 -21.11 9.24 2.07
N ASN A 244 -21.03 8.13 1.35
CA ASN A 244 -22.11 7.24 0.93
C ASN A 244 -21.54 5.86 0.58
N ASP A 245 -22.35 4.94 0.05
CA ASP A 245 -21.94 3.57 -0.25
C ASP A 245 -20.87 3.45 -1.34
N ILE A 246 -20.70 4.50 -2.14
CA ILE A 246 -19.74 4.54 -3.24
C ILE A 246 -18.50 5.38 -2.89
N ILE A 247 -18.64 6.45 -2.09
CA ILE A 247 -17.62 7.48 -1.92
C ILE A 247 -17.08 7.48 -0.49
N THR A 248 -15.79 7.32 -0.37
CA THR A 248 -15.02 7.53 0.87
C THR A 248 -14.00 8.65 0.67
N VAL A 249 -13.93 9.59 1.62
CA VAL A 249 -12.91 10.64 1.69
C VAL A 249 -12.02 10.37 2.89
N SER A 250 -10.71 10.42 2.72
CA SER A 250 -9.78 10.18 3.82
C SER A 250 -8.66 11.21 3.83
N GLY A 251 -8.31 11.68 5.02
CA GLY A 251 -7.06 12.41 5.27
C GLY A 251 -6.17 11.62 6.20
N TYR A 252 -4.85 11.83 6.13
CA TYR A 252 -3.90 11.16 7.00
C TYR A 252 -2.70 12.03 7.33
N VAL A 253 -2.04 11.68 8.43
CA VAL A 253 -0.71 12.18 8.81
C VAL A 253 0.16 11.00 9.22
N ALA A 254 1.45 11.09 8.93
CA ALA A 254 2.42 10.04 9.21
C ALA A 254 3.77 10.64 9.60
N TYR A 255 4.58 9.80 10.24
CA TYR A 255 5.96 10.08 10.56
C TYR A 255 6.81 8.90 10.16
N SER A 256 7.91 9.15 9.47
CA SER A 256 8.91 8.15 9.11
C SER A 256 10.22 8.47 9.81
N TYR A 257 10.76 7.50 10.54
CA TYR A 257 12.08 7.51 11.12
C TYR A 257 13.00 6.65 10.23
N ALA A 258 14.02 7.28 9.63
CA ALA A 258 15.05 6.58 8.87
C ALA A 258 16.15 6.11 9.83
N PHE A 259 16.53 4.83 9.78
CA PHE A 259 17.68 4.33 10.50
C PHE A 259 19.00 4.83 9.87
N GLU A 260 20.12 4.66 10.59
CA GLU A 260 21.39 5.31 10.29
C GLU A 260 21.88 5.09 8.87
N ASP A 261 21.72 3.88 8.34
CA ASP A 261 22.19 3.54 6.98
C ASP A 261 21.36 4.22 5.89
N LEU A 262 20.06 4.44 6.13
CA LEU A 262 19.18 5.14 5.20
C LEU A 262 19.30 6.67 5.28
N TYR A 263 19.81 7.20 6.39
CA TYR A 263 19.82 8.62 6.73
C TYR A 263 20.52 9.53 5.70
N GLY A 264 21.56 9.04 5.03
CA GLY A 264 22.35 9.84 4.11
C GLY A 264 21.67 10.20 2.79
N ILE A 265 20.74 9.36 2.31
CA ILE A 265 20.07 9.52 1.01
C ILE A 265 18.71 10.18 1.17
N THR A 266 18.01 9.87 2.25
CA THR A 266 16.66 10.34 2.50
C THR A 266 16.67 11.50 3.48
N GLN A 267 15.52 12.11 3.63
CA GLN A 267 15.36 13.03 4.74
C GLN A 267 15.46 12.26 6.05
N PRO A 268 16.23 12.78 7.01
CA PRO A 268 16.11 12.27 8.36
C PRO A 268 14.67 12.41 8.79
N SER A 269 14.20 11.50 9.58
CA SER A 269 12.91 11.50 10.25
C SER A 269 11.96 12.63 9.89
N THR A 270 10.91 12.37 9.16
CA THR A 270 10.06 13.41 8.59
C THR A 270 8.59 13.15 8.83
N PHE A 271 7.83 14.24 9.01
CA PHE A 271 6.37 14.21 8.96
C PHE A 271 5.90 14.40 7.52
N TRP A 272 4.86 13.69 7.18
CA TRP A 272 4.18 13.81 5.90
C TRP A 272 2.69 13.50 6.06
N GLY A 273 1.92 13.76 5.03
CA GLY A 273 0.49 13.53 5.07
C GLY A 273 -0.14 13.77 3.71
N GLY A 274 -1.39 13.43 3.62
CA GLY A 274 -2.12 13.52 2.38
C GLY A 274 -3.62 13.35 2.56
N GLY A 275 -4.28 13.22 1.43
CA GLY A 275 -5.71 12.94 1.39
C GLY A 275 -6.09 12.26 0.10
N LYS A 276 -7.17 11.48 0.15
CA LYS A 276 -7.71 10.77 -1.01
C LYS A 276 -9.23 10.79 -1.06
N VAL A 277 -9.74 10.61 -2.25
CA VAL A 277 -11.13 10.23 -2.52
C VAL A 277 -11.11 8.87 -3.20
N ALA A 278 -11.90 7.94 -2.69
CA ALA A 278 -12.07 6.61 -3.22
C ALA A 278 -13.52 6.38 -3.64
N PHE A 279 -13.68 5.63 -4.74
CA PHE A 279 -14.95 5.19 -5.29
C PHE A 279 -14.93 3.67 -5.37
N ALA A 280 -15.96 3.01 -4.88
CA ALA A 280 -16.16 1.56 -4.95
C ALA A 280 -17.45 1.25 -5.73
N PHE A 281 -17.41 0.22 -6.64
CA PHE A 281 -18.49 -0.15 -7.54
C PHE A 281 -18.75 -1.64 -7.49
#